data_bc0d9d11e6f73c378e93a6d38313dd91
#
_entry.id   bc0d9d11e6f73c378e93a6d38313dd91
#
_cell.length_a   1.000
_cell.length_b   1.000
_cell.length_c   1.000
_cell.angle_alpha   90.00
_cell.angle_beta   90.00
_cell.angle_gamma   90.00
#
_symmetry.space_group_name_H-M   'P 1'
#
loop_
_entity.id
_entity.type
_entity.pdbx_description
1 polymer ?
#
loop_
_entity_poly.entity_id
_entity_poly.type
_entity_poly.pdbx_seq_one_letter_code
_entity_poly.pdbx_strand_id
1 'polypeptide(L)'
;MVACFDLPGHTHRHEAYGAYKAGRAQIDDNLILQLERAKNVFTAFGVPIYSHPGFEADDIIGTIVHGLKKEKNLETIIASGDMDALQLVDDKKVQVYTLKKGISGTILYDEKKVTARFGFPPKLLVDYKGLR
;
A
#
# COMPACT_ATOMS: atom_id res chain seq x y z
N MET A 1 3.45 -15.01 -0.29
CA MET A 1 3.35 -13.71 0.41
C MET A 1 4.65 -12.95 0.20
N VAL A 2 4.60 -11.63 0.07
CA VAL A 2 5.77 -10.74 0.00
C VAL A 2 5.52 -9.53 0.91
N ALA A 3 6.56 -8.87 1.40
CA ALA A 3 6.48 -7.65 2.18
C ALA A 3 7.19 -6.52 1.44
N CYS A 4 6.56 -5.33 1.39
CA CYS A 4 7.13 -4.15 0.75
C CYS A 4 7.39 -3.09 1.81
N PHE A 5 8.59 -2.50 1.78
CA PHE A 5 9.02 -1.49 2.75
C PHE A 5 9.55 -0.25 2.05
N ASP A 6 9.26 0.90 2.64
CA ASP A 6 9.92 2.15 2.29
C ASP A 6 11.41 2.10 2.68
N LEU A 7 12.23 2.78 1.89
CA LEU A 7 13.60 3.09 2.26
C LEU A 7 13.71 4.55 2.71
N PRO A 8 14.63 4.86 3.62
CA PRO A 8 14.97 6.25 3.93
C PRO A 8 15.47 6.98 2.69
N GLY A 9 15.12 8.26 2.57
CA GLY A 9 15.63 9.13 1.50
C GLY A 9 14.55 9.74 0.62
N HIS A 10 15.00 10.51 -0.34
CA HIS A 10 14.12 11.16 -1.31
C HIS A 10 13.61 10.17 -2.34
N THR A 11 12.36 10.35 -2.75
CA THR A 11 11.72 9.59 -3.81
C THR A 11 11.51 10.48 -5.04
N HIS A 12 11.20 9.88 -6.18
CA HIS A 12 10.86 10.62 -7.41
C HIS A 12 9.73 11.67 -7.18
N ARG A 13 8.87 11.49 -6.17
CA ARG A 13 7.84 12.47 -5.80
C ARG A 13 8.43 13.73 -5.20
N HIS A 14 9.53 13.64 -4.46
CA HIS A 14 10.25 14.81 -3.93
C HIS A 14 10.95 15.57 -5.05
N GLU A 15 11.44 14.87 -6.07
CA GLU A 15 12.03 15.51 -7.26
C GLU A 15 10.96 16.26 -8.07
N ALA A 16 9.77 15.66 -8.23
CA ALA A 16 8.66 16.26 -8.94
C ALA A 16 8.00 17.42 -8.16
N TYR A 17 7.96 17.34 -6.82
CA TYR A 17 7.35 18.33 -5.95
C TYR A 17 8.11 18.43 -4.62
N GLY A 18 8.96 19.43 -4.47
CA GLY A 18 9.87 19.60 -3.32
C GLY A 18 9.17 19.72 -1.95
N ALA A 19 7.89 20.12 -1.91
CA ALA A 19 7.08 20.16 -0.68
C ALA A 19 6.37 18.83 -0.37
N TYR A 20 6.61 17.76 -1.14
CA TYR A 20 6.00 16.46 -0.91
C TYR A 20 6.33 15.96 0.51
N LYS A 21 5.28 15.67 1.28
CA LYS A 21 5.37 15.21 2.69
C LYS A 21 6.08 16.18 3.67
N ALA A 22 6.38 17.43 3.27
CA ALA A 22 7.10 18.40 4.13
C ALA A 22 6.39 18.73 5.45
N GLY A 23 5.06 18.56 5.52
CA GLY A 23 4.26 18.78 6.74
C GLY A 23 4.09 17.55 7.63
N ARG A 24 4.72 16.41 7.33
CA ARG A 24 4.61 15.22 8.19
C ARG A 24 5.46 15.39 9.46
N ALA A 25 4.88 15.02 10.60
CA ALA A 25 5.62 14.92 11.85
C ALA A 25 6.78 13.92 11.72
N GLN A 26 7.88 14.20 12.42
CA GLN A 26 8.99 13.23 12.52
C GLN A 26 8.47 11.93 13.14
N ILE A 27 8.95 10.84 12.60
CA ILE A 27 8.65 9.51 13.13
C ILE A 27 9.44 9.33 14.43
N ASP A 28 8.78 8.80 15.47
CA ASP A 28 9.43 8.46 16.75
C ASP A 28 10.52 7.41 16.54
N ASP A 29 11.67 7.60 17.20
CA ASP A 29 12.82 6.71 17.06
C ASP A 29 12.49 5.25 17.45
N ASN A 30 11.61 5.05 18.45
CA ASN A 30 11.15 3.71 18.81
C ASN A 30 10.36 3.05 17.69
N LEU A 31 9.59 3.83 16.94
CA LEU A 31 8.85 3.30 15.78
C LEU A 31 9.80 2.90 14.66
N ILE A 32 10.87 3.67 14.42
CA ILE A 32 11.92 3.31 13.47
C ILE A 32 12.55 1.97 13.83
N LEU A 33 12.92 1.79 15.10
CA LEU A 33 13.47 0.52 15.59
C LEU A 33 12.50 -0.65 15.44
N GLN A 34 11.20 -0.41 15.65
CA GLN A 34 10.17 -1.44 15.45
C GLN A 34 9.99 -1.82 13.97
N LEU A 35 10.10 -0.86 13.06
CA LEU A 35 10.05 -1.14 11.62
C LEU A 35 11.24 -2.01 11.16
N GLU A 36 12.44 -1.75 11.69
CA GLU A 36 13.59 -2.62 11.41
C GLU A 36 13.39 -4.04 11.97
N ARG A 37 12.84 -4.15 13.19
CA ARG A 37 12.50 -5.46 13.78
C ARG A 37 11.42 -6.19 12.97
N ALA A 38 10.45 -5.47 12.40
CA ALA A 38 9.45 -6.07 11.54
C ALA A 38 10.07 -6.76 10.32
N LYS A 39 11.10 -6.15 9.70
CA LYS A 39 11.85 -6.78 8.61
C LYS A 39 12.48 -8.11 9.06
N ASN A 40 13.10 -8.13 10.23
CA ASN A 40 13.68 -9.35 10.79
C ASN A 40 12.65 -10.46 11.00
N VAL A 41 11.44 -10.09 11.46
CA VAL A 41 10.33 -11.04 11.62
C VAL A 41 9.91 -11.62 10.28
N PHE A 42 9.70 -10.80 9.26
CA PHE A 42 9.36 -11.29 7.91
C PHE A 42 10.44 -12.22 7.35
N THR A 43 11.71 -11.85 7.53
CA THR A 43 12.85 -12.70 7.12
C THR A 43 12.84 -14.05 7.85
N ALA A 44 12.60 -14.05 9.16
CA ALA A 44 12.52 -15.28 9.96
C ALA A 44 11.38 -16.21 9.52
N PHE A 45 10.29 -15.65 9.01
CA PHE A 45 9.18 -16.41 8.41
C PHE A 45 9.43 -16.79 6.93
N GLY A 46 10.60 -16.50 6.37
CA GLY A 46 10.91 -16.77 4.97
C GLY A 46 10.10 -15.93 3.98
N VAL A 47 9.59 -14.78 4.42
CA VAL A 47 8.84 -13.86 3.56
C VAL A 47 9.81 -12.94 2.82
N PRO A 48 9.84 -12.97 1.47
CA PRO A 48 10.66 -12.03 0.70
C PRO A 48 10.28 -10.58 0.98
N ILE A 49 11.31 -9.74 1.14
CA ILE A 49 11.16 -8.29 1.36
C ILE A 49 11.61 -7.56 0.09
N TYR A 50 10.75 -6.64 -0.37
CA TYR A 50 11.03 -5.77 -1.50
C TYR A 50 11.07 -4.32 -1.06
N SER A 51 12.11 -3.63 -1.48
CA SER A 51 12.30 -2.19 -1.33
C SER A 51 13.14 -1.68 -2.50
N HIS A 52 12.96 -0.44 -2.94
CA HIS A 52 13.73 0.14 -4.03
C HIS A 52 14.05 1.61 -3.75
N PRO A 53 15.33 2.03 -3.86
CA PRO A 53 15.69 3.44 -3.72
C PRO A 53 14.91 4.33 -4.69
N GLY A 54 14.43 5.46 -4.21
CA GLY A 54 13.67 6.43 -5.02
C GLY A 54 12.18 6.11 -5.19
N PHE A 55 11.70 4.96 -4.66
CA PHE A 55 10.30 4.54 -4.72
C PHE A 55 9.77 4.24 -3.33
N GLU A 56 8.46 4.39 -3.17
CA GLU A 56 7.75 4.05 -1.94
C GLU A 56 7.21 2.61 -1.99
N ALA A 57 6.90 2.04 -0.84
CA ALA A 57 6.33 0.69 -0.75
C ALA A 57 5.06 0.54 -1.61
N ASP A 58 4.25 1.59 -1.71
CA ASP A 58 3.03 1.60 -2.54
C ASP A 58 3.33 1.46 -4.04
N ASP A 59 4.46 2.04 -4.52
CA ASP A 59 4.90 1.89 -5.91
C ASP A 59 5.31 0.45 -6.21
N ILE A 60 5.99 -0.17 -5.25
CA ILE A 60 6.42 -1.56 -5.33
C ILE A 60 5.20 -2.49 -5.34
N ILE A 61 4.24 -2.27 -4.42
CA ILE A 61 2.98 -3.02 -4.37
C ILE A 61 2.24 -2.87 -5.71
N GLY A 62 2.08 -1.64 -6.21
CA GLY A 62 1.42 -1.37 -7.49
C GLY A 62 2.10 -2.09 -8.66
N THR A 63 3.43 -2.10 -8.68
CA THR A 63 4.24 -2.78 -9.71
C THR A 63 4.04 -4.29 -9.68
N ILE A 64 4.09 -4.90 -8.48
CA ILE A 64 3.87 -6.34 -8.30
C ILE A 64 2.45 -6.71 -8.75
N VAL A 65 1.44 -5.98 -8.27
CA VAL A 65 0.03 -6.21 -8.62
C VAL A 65 -0.17 -6.10 -10.13
N HIS A 66 0.42 -5.08 -10.77
CA HIS A 66 0.33 -4.91 -12.22
C HIS A 66 0.97 -6.08 -12.99
N GLY A 67 2.14 -6.54 -12.53
CA GLY A 67 2.82 -7.71 -13.11
C GLY A 67 2.00 -8.99 -13.02
N LEU A 68 1.25 -9.16 -11.92
CA LEU A 68 0.43 -10.34 -11.67
C LEU A 68 -0.94 -10.33 -12.37
N LYS A 69 -1.36 -9.21 -12.97
CA LYS A 69 -2.68 -9.12 -13.66
C LYS A 69 -2.90 -10.15 -14.75
N LYS A 70 -1.85 -10.63 -15.38
CA LYS A 70 -1.91 -11.63 -16.46
C LYS A 70 -2.10 -13.08 -15.96
N GLU A 71 -1.83 -13.31 -14.68
CA GLU A 71 -1.95 -14.65 -14.08
C GLU A 71 -3.41 -15.00 -13.83
N LYS A 72 -3.94 -15.95 -14.58
CA LYS A 72 -5.38 -16.26 -14.61
C LYS A 72 -5.92 -16.87 -13.31
N ASN A 73 -5.09 -17.62 -12.59
CA ASN A 73 -5.49 -18.40 -11.40
C ASN A 73 -4.92 -17.83 -10.10
N LEU A 74 -4.61 -16.51 -10.08
CA LEU A 74 -4.04 -15.86 -8.92
C LEU A 74 -4.98 -14.76 -8.42
N GLU A 75 -5.32 -14.83 -7.15
CA GLU A 75 -5.96 -13.74 -6.41
C GLU A 75 -4.88 -13.01 -5.59
N THR A 76 -4.91 -11.69 -5.62
CA THR A 76 -3.96 -10.85 -4.89
C THR A 76 -4.68 -10.14 -3.75
N ILE A 77 -4.19 -10.31 -2.53
CA ILE A 77 -4.69 -9.58 -1.36
C ILE A 77 -3.59 -8.63 -0.89
N ILE A 78 -3.86 -7.33 -0.96
CA ILE A 78 -2.98 -6.28 -0.45
C ILE A 78 -3.36 -6.03 1.01
N ALA A 79 -2.46 -6.32 1.95
CA ALA A 79 -2.63 -5.97 3.35
C ALA A 79 -1.99 -4.61 3.60
N SER A 80 -2.81 -3.56 3.75
CA SER A 80 -2.34 -2.18 3.96
C SER A 80 -3.30 -1.38 4.84
N GLY A 81 -2.74 -0.50 5.68
CA GLY A 81 -3.50 0.53 6.39
C GLY A 81 -3.78 1.76 5.53
N ASP A 82 -3.08 1.92 4.42
CA ASP A 82 -3.27 3.05 3.52
C ASP A 82 -4.44 2.80 2.57
N MET A 83 -5.39 3.73 2.60
CA MET A 83 -6.59 3.67 1.74
C MET A 83 -6.28 3.99 0.28
N ASP A 84 -5.08 4.48 -0.02
CA ASP A 84 -4.64 4.71 -1.40
C ASP A 84 -4.47 3.41 -2.16
N ALA A 85 -4.16 2.31 -1.46
CA ALA A 85 -4.14 0.97 -2.03
C ALA A 85 -5.47 0.56 -2.68
N LEU A 86 -6.61 1.16 -2.28
CA LEU A 86 -7.93 0.86 -2.86
C LEU A 86 -8.03 1.17 -4.36
N GLN A 87 -7.18 2.05 -4.90
CA GLN A 87 -7.09 2.30 -6.34
C GLN A 87 -6.68 1.06 -7.14
N LEU A 88 -6.00 0.10 -6.49
CA LEU A 88 -5.52 -1.14 -7.11
C LEU A 88 -6.57 -2.25 -7.15
N VAL A 89 -7.71 -2.07 -6.47
CA VAL A 89 -8.79 -3.06 -6.42
C VAL A 89 -9.33 -3.33 -7.82
N ASP A 90 -9.41 -4.61 -8.15
CA ASP A 90 -9.87 -5.11 -9.46
C ASP A 90 -10.77 -6.33 -9.22
N ASP A 91 -12.04 -6.06 -8.94
CA ASP A 91 -13.07 -7.02 -8.56
C ASP A 91 -12.57 -8.03 -7.49
N LYS A 92 -12.65 -9.32 -7.80
CA LYS A 92 -12.14 -10.39 -6.93
C LYS A 92 -10.67 -10.69 -7.15
N LYS A 93 -10.09 -10.19 -8.23
CA LYS A 93 -8.72 -10.50 -8.62
C LYS A 93 -7.69 -9.78 -7.76
N VAL A 94 -7.99 -8.54 -7.37
CA VAL A 94 -7.17 -7.73 -6.47
C VAL A 94 -8.06 -7.13 -5.39
N GLN A 95 -7.81 -7.48 -4.16
CA GLN A 95 -8.57 -7.00 -3.01
C GLN A 95 -7.63 -6.35 -1.99
N VAL A 96 -8.15 -5.43 -1.17
CA VAL A 96 -7.40 -4.79 -0.09
C VAL A 96 -7.96 -5.20 1.26
N TYR A 97 -7.09 -5.79 2.07
CA TYR A 97 -7.36 -6.13 3.46
C TYR A 97 -6.82 -5.02 4.36
N THR A 98 -7.68 -4.41 5.17
CA THR A 98 -7.30 -3.31 6.05
C THR A 98 -8.05 -3.35 7.38
N LEU A 99 -7.55 -2.56 8.35
CA LEU A 99 -8.21 -2.37 9.64
C LEU A 99 -9.34 -1.34 9.49
N LYS A 100 -10.52 -1.66 10.02
CA LYS A 100 -11.67 -0.76 10.04
C LYS A 100 -11.71 0.09 11.32
N LYS A 101 -11.49 -0.54 12.47
CA LYS A 101 -11.48 0.13 13.77
C LYS A 101 -10.73 -0.75 14.78
N GLY A 102 -9.61 -0.24 15.29
CA GLY A 102 -8.73 -1.01 16.18
C GLY A 102 -8.18 -2.28 15.51
N ILE A 103 -7.55 -3.15 16.31
CA ILE A 103 -6.88 -4.37 15.81
C ILE A 103 -7.88 -5.48 15.47
N SER A 104 -9.06 -5.48 16.11
CA SER A 104 -10.06 -6.56 15.99
C SER A 104 -11.04 -6.40 14.82
N GLY A 105 -11.16 -5.20 14.27
CA GLY A 105 -12.08 -4.93 13.16
C GLY A 105 -11.34 -4.87 11.83
N THR A 106 -11.57 -5.85 10.96
CA THR A 106 -10.95 -5.89 9.62
C THR A 106 -12.00 -5.82 8.53
N ILE A 107 -11.59 -5.38 7.36
CA ILE A 107 -12.42 -5.37 6.17
C ILE A 107 -11.59 -5.77 4.95
N LEU A 108 -12.16 -6.62 4.12
CA LEU A 108 -11.62 -6.94 2.80
C LEU A 108 -12.43 -6.15 1.76
N TYR A 109 -11.79 -5.19 1.10
CA TYR A 109 -12.38 -4.37 0.06
C TYR A 109 -12.26 -5.07 -1.30
N ASP A 110 -13.39 -5.27 -1.94
CA ASP A 110 -13.59 -5.55 -3.34
C ASP A 110 -14.15 -4.29 -4.03
N GLU A 111 -14.36 -4.32 -5.35
CA GLU A 111 -14.89 -3.19 -6.12
C GLU A 111 -16.27 -2.72 -5.62
N LYS A 112 -17.13 -3.67 -5.23
CA LYS A 112 -18.46 -3.36 -4.69
C LYS A 112 -18.38 -2.56 -3.40
N LYS A 113 -17.50 -2.93 -2.49
CA LYS A 113 -17.31 -2.23 -1.21
C LYS A 113 -16.64 -0.88 -1.38
N VAL A 114 -15.71 -0.74 -2.33
CA VAL A 114 -15.12 0.55 -2.69
C VAL A 114 -16.21 1.47 -3.23
N THR A 115 -17.03 1.00 -4.18
CA THR A 115 -18.13 1.77 -4.74
C THR A 115 -19.17 2.15 -3.70
N ALA A 116 -19.52 1.23 -2.79
CA ALA A 116 -20.44 1.53 -1.70
C ALA A 116 -19.91 2.60 -0.73
N ARG A 117 -18.58 2.68 -0.54
CA ARG A 117 -17.94 3.66 0.35
C ARG A 117 -17.77 5.03 -0.28
N PHE A 118 -17.37 5.10 -1.55
CA PHE A 118 -16.97 6.33 -2.22
C PHE A 118 -18.01 6.86 -3.22
N GLY A 119 -18.97 6.03 -3.63
CA GLY A 119 -19.97 6.35 -4.65
C GLY A 119 -19.50 6.14 -6.08
N PHE A 120 -18.27 5.69 -6.30
CA PHE A 120 -17.67 5.46 -7.61
C PHE A 120 -16.66 4.29 -7.59
N PRO A 121 -16.32 3.72 -8.75
CA PRO A 121 -15.43 2.56 -8.83
C PRO A 121 -13.96 2.90 -8.48
N PRO A 122 -13.13 1.91 -8.08
CA PRO A 122 -11.74 2.09 -7.67
C PRO A 122 -10.88 2.91 -8.63
N LYS A 123 -11.08 2.73 -9.93
CA LYS A 123 -10.31 3.44 -10.97
C LYS A 123 -10.42 4.98 -10.93
N LEU A 124 -11.47 5.53 -10.32
CA LEU A 124 -11.66 6.97 -10.18
C LEU A 124 -11.09 7.54 -8.85
N LEU A 125 -10.51 6.70 -8.00
CA LEU A 125 -9.94 7.16 -6.73
C LEU A 125 -8.75 8.10 -6.93
N VAL A 126 -7.95 7.91 -7.97
CA VAL A 126 -6.82 8.78 -8.30
C VAL A 126 -7.33 10.19 -8.64
N ASP A 127 -8.32 10.27 -9.54
CA ASP A 127 -8.91 11.55 -9.95
C ASP A 127 -9.59 12.26 -8.76
N TYR A 128 -10.35 11.51 -7.98
CA TYR A 128 -10.99 12.03 -6.76
C TYR A 128 -9.97 12.63 -5.78
N LYS A 129 -8.81 12.02 -5.60
CA LYS A 129 -7.76 12.54 -4.72
C LYS A 129 -7.03 13.73 -5.32
N GLY A 130 -6.84 13.76 -6.62
CA GLY A 130 -6.24 14.88 -7.33
C GLY A 130 -7.11 16.16 -7.30
N LEU A 131 -8.42 16.02 -7.06
CA LEU A 131 -9.36 17.15 -6.97
C LEU A 131 -9.56 17.67 -5.53
N ARG A 132 -8.95 17.07 -4.53
CA ARG A 132 -9.04 17.42 -3.10
C ARG A 132 -7.82 18.19 -2.61
#